data_f8f9d937acf12657cb2fa8d41ee5d0a0
#
_entry.id   f8f9d937acf12657cb2fa8d41ee5d0a0
#
_cell.length_a   1.000
_cell.length_b   1.000
_cell.length_c   1.000
_cell.angle_alpha   90.00
_cell.angle_beta   90.00
_cell.angle_gamma   90.00
#
_symmetry.space_group_name_H-M   'P 1'
#
loop_
_entity.id
_entity.type
_entity.pdbx_description
1 polymer ?
#
loop_
_entity_poly.entity_id
_entity_poly.type
_entity_poly.pdbx_seq_one_letter_code
_entity_poly.pdbx_strand_id
1 'polypeptide(L)'
;MKKTIIASMAVGMMAATLISAAPQGDGVMTKEGGTYIVNTTTLGKGVVGYVGATPVKVYIKSNKVQKVEFLKNQETPKYFAKVKKALLTKWDGLKVKDAAKQKVDGVTGATFTSDAIIKNVELGLDYYQTHK
;
A
#
# COMPACT_ATOMS: atom_id res chain seq x y z
N MET A 1 40.73 -5.18 -27.54
CA MET A 1 40.65 -4.94 -27.36
C MET A 1 40.21 -4.94 -27.03
N LYS A 2 40.16 -4.86 -26.67
CA LYS A 2 39.80 -4.54 -26.27
C LYS A 2 39.02 -4.39 -25.85
N LYS A 3 38.97 -4.25 -25.79
CA LYS A 3 38.32 -3.80 -25.38
C LYS A 3 37.39 -3.88 -24.94
N THR A 4 37.45 -3.95 -25.00
CA THR A 4 36.77 -3.76 -24.54
C THR A 4 36.00 -3.91 -23.92
N ILE A 5 36.38 -4.02 -23.79
CA ILE A 5 35.91 -3.90 -23.20
C ILE A 5 35.21 -3.80 -22.63
N ILE A 6 35.45 -3.66 -22.55
CA ILE A 6 34.97 -3.20 -22.04
C ILE A 6 34.02 -3.20 -21.71
N ALA A 7 33.92 -3.34 -21.84
CA ALA A 7 33.18 -3.01 -21.51
C ALA A 7 32.46 -3.21 -20.93
N SER A 8 32.69 -3.51 -20.75
CA SER A 8 32.11 -3.42 -20.09
C SER A 8 31.61 -3.19 -19.48
N MET A 9 31.99 -3.01 -19.26
CA MET A 9 31.68 -2.40 -18.64
C MET A 9 30.81 -2.12 -18.41
N ALA A 10 30.76 -1.94 -18.55
CA ALA A 10 30.04 -1.38 -18.36
C ALA A 10 29.21 -1.82 -17.90
N VAL A 11 29.16 -2.41 -17.89
CA VAL A 11 28.47 -2.61 -17.45
C VAL A 11 28.02 -2.60 -16.60
N GLY A 12 28.54 -2.74 -16.29
CA GLY A 12 28.30 -2.60 -15.38
C GLY A 12 27.49 -1.86 -15.00
N MET A 13 27.50 -1.44 -15.25
CA MET A 13 26.83 -0.58 -14.95
C MET A 13 25.68 -0.80 -14.88
N MET A 14 25.37 -1.39 -15.26
CA MET A 14 24.43 -1.48 -15.16
C MET A 14 23.96 -1.83 -14.17
N ALA A 15 24.48 -2.14 -13.79
CA ALA A 15 24.25 -2.51 -12.56
C ALA A 15 23.67 -1.41 -11.86
N ALA A 16 24.15 -0.39 -12.11
CA ALA A 16 23.63 0.74 -11.58
C ALA A 16 22.19 0.66 -11.65
N THR A 17 21.77 0.14 -12.69
CA THR A 17 20.44 0.04 -12.89
C THR A 17 19.84 -0.80 -11.88
N LEU A 18 20.53 -1.72 -11.47
CA LEU A 18 20.05 -2.55 -10.52
C LEU A 18 19.69 -1.80 -9.36
N ILE A 19 20.42 -0.86 -9.10
CA ILE A 19 20.18 -0.08 -8.05
C ILE A 19 18.87 0.51 -8.23
N SER A 20 18.60 0.83 -9.42
CA SER A 20 17.35 1.42 -9.69
C SER A 20 16.28 0.44 -9.43
N ALA A 21 16.60 -0.77 -9.23
CA ALA A 21 15.62 -1.75 -8.97
C ALA A 21 15.13 -1.53 -7.54
N ALA A 22 15.84 -0.79 -6.75
CA ALA A 22 15.37 -0.49 -5.43
C ALA A 22 14.11 0.36 -5.55
N PRO A 23 13.11 0.15 -4.72
CA PRO A 23 11.90 0.94 -4.75
C PRO A 23 12.22 2.41 -4.60
N GLN A 24 11.56 3.24 -5.36
CA GLN A 24 11.69 4.67 -5.26
C GLN A 24 10.66 5.16 -4.26
N GLY A 25 11.06 5.97 -3.31
CA GLY A 25 10.10 6.52 -2.37
C GLY A 25 10.70 6.89 -1.04
N ASP A 26 9.86 7.28 -0.13
CA ASP A 26 10.24 7.81 1.17
C ASP A 26 10.03 6.83 2.32
N GLY A 27 9.84 5.57 2.03
CA GLY A 27 9.57 4.56 3.06
C GLY A 27 8.08 4.38 3.33
N VAL A 28 7.26 5.35 2.96
CA VAL A 28 5.81 5.24 3.07
C VAL A 28 5.24 4.85 1.72
N MET A 29 5.69 5.51 0.67
CA MET A 29 5.25 5.20 -0.69
C MET A 29 6.45 4.83 -1.55
N THR A 30 6.34 3.71 -2.25
CA THR A 30 7.37 3.26 -3.17
C THR A 30 6.73 3.09 -4.55
N LYS A 31 7.55 3.06 -5.59
CA LYS A 31 7.07 2.88 -6.95
C LYS A 31 7.86 1.75 -7.59
N GLU A 32 7.16 0.75 -8.07
CA GLU A 32 7.77 -0.39 -8.72
C GLU A 32 7.07 -0.67 -10.04
N GLY A 33 7.77 -0.49 -11.14
CA GLY A 33 7.22 -0.78 -12.46
C GLY A 33 5.93 -0.04 -12.79
N GLY A 34 5.79 1.17 -12.33
CA GLY A 34 4.58 1.94 -12.59
C GLY A 34 3.49 1.77 -11.53
N THR A 35 3.69 0.87 -10.59
CA THR A 35 2.74 0.68 -9.49
C THR A 35 3.25 1.39 -8.25
N TYR A 36 2.40 2.24 -7.68
CA TYR A 36 2.71 2.88 -6.41
C TYR A 36 2.20 1.97 -5.29
N ILE A 37 2.99 1.83 -4.25
CA ILE A 37 2.61 1.02 -3.10
C ILE A 37 2.72 1.92 -1.88
N VAL A 38 1.59 2.18 -1.23
CA VAL A 38 1.56 3.02 -0.03
C VAL A 38 1.37 2.12 1.17
N ASN A 39 2.35 2.14 2.07
CA ASN A 39 2.31 1.36 3.30
C ASN A 39 1.93 2.31 4.43
N THR A 40 0.80 2.05 5.07
CA THR A 40 0.26 2.97 6.07
C THR A 40 0.76 2.69 7.48
N THR A 41 1.77 1.86 7.65
CA THR A 41 2.29 1.56 8.99
C THR A 41 2.64 2.81 9.78
N THR A 42 3.29 3.78 9.12
CA THR A 42 3.63 5.04 9.76
C THR A 42 2.45 6.01 9.77
N LEU A 43 1.75 6.13 8.64
CA LEU A 43 0.63 7.05 8.53
C LEU A 43 -0.48 6.73 9.51
N GLY A 44 -0.76 5.46 9.69
CA GLY A 44 -1.85 5.00 10.54
C GLY A 44 -1.42 4.58 11.95
N LYS A 45 -0.24 5.02 12.37
CA LYS A 45 0.30 4.66 13.65
C LYS A 45 -0.64 5.02 14.81
N GLY A 46 -1.33 6.14 14.71
CA GLY A 46 -2.27 6.58 15.72
C GLY A 46 -3.69 6.07 15.52
N VAL A 47 -3.95 5.30 14.45
CA VAL A 47 -5.27 4.76 14.17
C VAL A 47 -5.32 3.34 14.70
N VAL A 48 -6.07 3.14 15.76
CA VAL A 48 -6.13 1.82 16.38
C VAL A 48 -7.51 1.21 16.20
N GLY A 49 -7.53 -0.10 16.00
CA GLY A 49 -8.75 -0.87 15.96
C GLY A 49 -9.16 -1.24 17.37
N TYR A 50 -9.56 -2.48 17.56
CA TYR A 50 -9.96 -2.93 18.87
C TYR A 50 -8.75 -3.16 19.78
N VAL A 51 -7.68 -3.72 19.23
CA VAL A 51 -6.47 -4.05 20.01
C VAL A 51 -5.28 -3.16 19.65
N GLY A 52 -5.10 -2.84 18.39
CA GLY A 52 -3.94 -2.06 17.99
C GLY A 52 -4.03 -1.55 16.57
N ALA A 53 -2.90 -1.13 16.04
CA ALA A 53 -2.82 -0.59 14.68
C ALA A 53 -3.17 -1.66 13.64
N THR A 54 -3.77 -1.24 12.55
CA THR A 54 -4.19 -2.13 11.47
C THR A 54 -3.65 -1.61 10.14
N PRO A 55 -2.34 -1.62 9.94
CA PRO A 55 -1.76 -1.05 8.72
C PRO A 55 -2.12 -1.83 7.46
N VAL A 56 -2.12 -1.13 6.34
CA VAL A 56 -2.40 -1.74 5.05
C VAL A 56 -1.38 -1.28 4.02
N LYS A 57 -1.29 -2.00 2.90
CA LYS A 57 -0.59 -1.54 1.71
C LYS A 57 -1.64 -1.33 0.64
N VAL A 58 -1.61 -0.17 0.00
CA VAL A 58 -2.52 0.14 -1.10
C VAL A 58 -1.70 0.17 -2.38
N TYR A 59 -2.06 -0.67 -3.33
CA TYR A 59 -1.37 -0.78 -4.61
C TYR A 59 -2.15 0.01 -5.66
N ILE A 60 -1.49 0.99 -6.28
CA ILE A 60 -2.14 1.91 -7.22
C ILE A 60 -1.37 1.98 -8.52
N LYS A 61 -2.06 1.77 -9.62
CA LYS A 61 -1.46 1.88 -10.95
C LYS A 61 -2.44 2.61 -11.85
N SER A 62 -1.95 3.55 -12.64
CA SER A 62 -2.78 4.35 -13.55
C SER A 62 -3.94 5.03 -12.80
N ASN A 63 -3.66 5.53 -11.61
CA ASN A 63 -4.64 6.22 -10.74
C ASN A 63 -5.82 5.34 -10.33
N LYS A 64 -5.63 4.02 -10.35
CA LYS A 64 -6.67 3.09 -9.90
C LYS A 64 -6.11 2.17 -8.84
N VAL A 65 -6.94 1.86 -7.86
CA VAL A 65 -6.55 0.91 -6.82
C VAL A 65 -6.52 -0.49 -7.44
N GLN A 66 -5.37 -1.13 -7.40
CA GLN A 66 -5.24 -2.49 -7.91
C GLN A 66 -5.68 -3.48 -6.84
N LYS A 67 -5.23 -3.25 -5.63
CA LYS A 67 -5.59 -4.10 -4.50
C LYS A 67 -5.19 -3.41 -3.20
N VAL A 68 -5.73 -3.90 -2.10
CA VAL A 68 -5.34 -3.50 -0.76
C VAL A 68 -4.89 -4.77 -0.05
N GLU A 69 -3.77 -4.69 0.63
CA GLU A 69 -3.25 -5.81 1.40
C GLU A 69 -3.31 -5.43 2.88
N PHE A 70 -3.95 -6.25 3.71
CA PHE A 70 -3.99 -6.01 5.15
C PHE A 70 -2.73 -6.60 5.76
N LEU A 71 -1.96 -5.76 6.42
CA LEU A 71 -0.69 -6.20 7.01
C LEU A 71 -0.91 -6.83 8.38
N LYS A 72 0.16 -7.38 8.93
CA LYS A 72 0.11 -8.04 10.22
C LYS A 72 -0.39 -7.07 11.28
N ASN A 73 -1.25 -7.54 12.16
CA ASN A 73 -1.82 -6.75 13.23
C ASN A 73 -2.10 -7.64 14.44
N GLN A 74 -2.52 -7.03 15.54
CA GLN A 74 -2.77 -7.72 16.80
C GLN A 74 -4.27 -7.94 17.05
N GLU A 75 -5.10 -7.66 16.07
CA GLU A 75 -6.54 -7.78 16.23
C GLU A 75 -6.94 -9.24 16.47
N THR A 76 -8.07 -9.43 17.15
CA THR A 76 -8.59 -10.76 17.43
C THR A 76 -8.85 -11.48 16.10
N PRO A 77 -8.24 -12.64 15.86
CA PRO A 77 -8.36 -13.32 14.57
C PRO A 77 -9.79 -13.52 14.09
N LYS A 78 -10.69 -13.84 14.99
CA LYS A 78 -12.09 -14.04 14.66
C LYS A 78 -12.71 -12.78 14.06
N TYR A 79 -12.47 -11.64 14.68
CA TYR A 79 -13.03 -10.38 14.20
C TYR A 79 -12.30 -9.89 12.96
N PHE A 80 -10.98 -10.06 12.93
CA PHE A 80 -10.21 -9.65 11.78
C PHE A 80 -10.60 -10.45 10.53
N ALA A 81 -10.88 -11.74 10.68
CA ALA A 81 -11.31 -12.58 9.57
C ALA A 81 -12.62 -12.06 8.95
N LYS A 82 -13.55 -11.59 9.79
CA LYS A 82 -14.81 -11.00 9.30
C LYS A 82 -14.54 -9.75 8.50
N VAL A 83 -13.66 -8.89 9.01
CA VAL A 83 -13.31 -7.63 8.36
C VAL A 83 -12.63 -7.91 7.02
N LYS A 84 -11.69 -8.85 7.00
CA LYS A 84 -10.97 -9.20 5.78
C LYS A 84 -11.94 -9.70 4.72
N LYS A 85 -12.84 -10.58 5.10
CA LYS A 85 -13.82 -11.13 4.15
C LYS A 85 -14.71 -10.03 3.56
N ALA A 86 -15.12 -9.07 4.39
CA ALA A 86 -16.03 -8.02 3.96
C ALA A 86 -15.35 -6.88 3.22
N LEU A 87 -14.13 -6.52 3.58
CA LEU A 87 -13.51 -5.30 3.10
C LEU A 87 -12.33 -5.45 2.12
N LEU A 88 -11.69 -6.61 2.08
CA LEU A 88 -10.44 -6.76 1.34
C LEU A 88 -10.50 -6.28 -0.12
N THR A 89 -11.60 -6.46 -0.79
CA THR A 89 -11.74 -6.10 -2.20
C THR A 89 -12.63 -4.89 -2.45
N LYS A 90 -13.02 -4.18 -1.41
CA LYS A 90 -13.97 -3.07 -1.56
C LYS A 90 -13.49 -1.93 -2.44
N TRP A 91 -12.19 -1.74 -2.49
CA TRP A 91 -11.62 -0.63 -3.25
C TRP A 91 -11.03 -1.04 -4.60
N ASP A 92 -10.98 -2.35 -4.87
CA ASP A 92 -10.33 -2.87 -6.08
C ASP A 92 -10.96 -2.30 -7.35
N GLY A 93 -10.12 -1.84 -8.24
CA GLY A 93 -10.57 -1.34 -9.55
C GLY A 93 -11.09 0.08 -9.56
N LEU A 94 -11.25 0.71 -8.40
CA LEU A 94 -11.76 2.07 -8.33
C LEU A 94 -10.67 3.08 -8.62
N LYS A 95 -11.03 4.20 -9.26
CA LYS A 95 -10.10 5.31 -9.41
C LYS A 95 -9.80 5.83 -8.01
N VAL A 96 -8.58 6.24 -7.77
CA VAL A 96 -8.17 6.73 -6.45
C VAL A 96 -9.13 7.80 -5.93
N LYS A 97 -9.51 8.74 -6.77
CA LYS A 97 -10.42 9.80 -6.43
C LYS A 97 -11.77 9.26 -5.93
N ASP A 98 -12.28 8.24 -6.59
CA ASP A 98 -13.55 7.63 -6.21
C ASP A 98 -13.40 6.76 -4.96
N ALA A 99 -12.30 6.03 -4.88
CA ALA A 99 -12.01 5.19 -3.71
C ALA A 99 -11.91 6.04 -2.44
N ALA A 100 -11.29 7.21 -2.55
CA ALA A 100 -11.12 8.11 -1.42
C ALA A 100 -12.45 8.67 -0.90
N LYS A 101 -13.45 8.69 -1.76
CA LYS A 101 -14.78 9.22 -1.41
C LYS A 101 -15.79 8.11 -1.10
N GLN A 102 -15.40 6.86 -1.32
CA GLN A 102 -16.32 5.77 -1.14
C GLN A 102 -16.73 5.62 0.33
N LYS A 103 -18.01 5.51 0.57
CA LYS A 103 -18.50 5.21 1.89
C LYS A 103 -18.46 3.70 2.06
N VAL A 104 -17.80 3.27 3.10
CA VAL A 104 -17.70 1.85 3.41
C VAL A 104 -18.21 1.66 4.82
N ASP A 105 -19.20 0.79 4.96
CA ASP A 105 -19.80 0.53 6.27
C ASP A 105 -18.91 -0.38 7.11
N GLY A 106 -18.92 -0.13 8.42
CA GLY A 106 -18.21 -0.98 9.35
C GLY A 106 -18.86 -2.37 9.39
N VAL A 107 -18.09 -3.34 9.81
CA VAL A 107 -18.54 -4.72 9.86
C VAL A 107 -19.18 -4.99 11.21
N THR A 108 -20.42 -5.44 11.20
CA THR A 108 -21.17 -5.73 12.41
C THR A 108 -20.38 -6.72 13.29
N GLY A 109 -20.19 -6.36 14.55
CA GLY A 109 -19.44 -7.18 15.49
C GLY A 109 -17.92 -6.97 15.40
N ALA A 110 -17.45 -6.11 14.49
CA ALA A 110 -16.03 -5.80 14.36
C ALA A 110 -15.84 -4.34 13.96
N THR A 111 -16.66 -3.45 14.52
CA THR A 111 -16.69 -2.03 14.15
C THR A 111 -15.34 -1.33 14.33
N PHE A 112 -14.70 -1.48 15.47
CA PHE A 112 -13.43 -0.80 15.72
C PHE A 112 -12.34 -1.23 14.74
N THR A 113 -12.26 -2.53 14.48
CA THR A 113 -11.26 -3.06 13.54
C THR A 113 -11.55 -2.59 12.12
N SER A 114 -12.82 -2.67 11.70
CA SER A 114 -13.18 -2.25 10.35
C SER A 114 -12.98 -0.76 10.13
N ASP A 115 -13.37 0.07 11.11
CA ASP A 115 -13.20 1.51 11.00
C ASP A 115 -11.72 1.88 10.90
N ALA A 116 -10.86 1.20 11.65
CA ALA A 116 -9.43 1.44 11.60
C ALA A 116 -8.84 1.05 10.24
N ILE A 117 -9.28 -0.06 9.67
CA ILE A 117 -8.85 -0.48 8.32
C ILE A 117 -9.29 0.55 7.28
N ILE A 118 -10.56 0.98 7.35
CA ILE A 118 -11.09 1.96 6.40
C ILE A 118 -10.28 3.26 6.51
N LYS A 119 -9.99 3.69 7.72
CA LYS A 119 -9.21 4.91 7.93
C LYS A 119 -7.79 4.78 7.38
N ASN A 120 -7.18 3.62 7.53
CA ASN A 120 -5.85 3.37 6.99
C ASN A 120 -5.87 3.45 5.46
N VAL A 121 -6.88 2.87 4.82
CA VAL A 121 -7.00 2.95 3.36
C VAL A 121 -7.14 4.42 2.94
N GLU A 122 -7.97 5.20 3.63
CA GLU A 122 -8.15 6.61 3.34
C GLU A 122 -6.82 7.37 3.45
N LEU A 123 -6.07 7.12 4.51
CA LEU A 123 -4.77 7.75 4.70
C LEU A 123 -3.82 7.41 3.56
N GLY A 124 -3.81 6.16 3.13
CA GLY A 124 -2.97 5.72 2.01
C GLY A 124 -3.33 6.40 0.70
N LEU A 125 -4.63 6.50 0.43
CA LEU A 125 -5.11 7.15 -0.80
C LEU A 125 -4.80 8.64 -0.79
N ASP A 126 -4.96 9.31 0.36
CA ASP A 126 -4.64 10.72 0.49
C ASP A 126 -3.15 10.95 0.30
N TYR A 127 -2.33 10.11 0.89
CA TYR A 127 -0.87 10.22 0.75
C TYR A 127 -0.47 10.09 -0.71
N TYR A 128 -1.04 9.14 -1.42
CA TYR A 128 -0.77 8.97 -2.84
C TYR A 128 -1.11 10.23 -3.62
N GLN A 129 -2.28 10.81 -3.36
CA GLN A 129 -2.74 11.98 -4.11
C GLN A 129 -1.85 13.21 -3.88
N THR A 130 -1.24 13.30 -2.73
CA THR A 130 -0.42 14.47 -2.38
C THR A 130 1.07 14.26 -2.62
N HIS A 131 1.50 13.04 -2.88
CA HIS A 131 2.94 12.73 -3.02
C HIS A 131 3.33 12.06 -4.34
N LYS A 132 2.38 11.76 -5.19
CA LYS A 132 2.69 11.12 -6.47
C LYS A 132 3.41 12.06 -7.43
#